data_4f4b7a59b9a81d17a372c44e7c20091d
#
_entry.id   4f4b7a59b9a81d17a372c44e7c20091d
#
_cell.length_a   1.000
_cell.length_b   1.000
_cell.length_c   1.000
_cell.angle_alpha   90.00
_cell.angle_beta   90.00
_cell.angle_gamma   90.00
#
_symmetry.space_group_name_H-M   'P 1'
#
loop_
_entity.id
_entity.type
_entity.pdbx_description
1 polymer ?
#
loop_
_entity_poly.entity_id
_entity_poly.type
_entity_poly.pdbx_seq_one_letter_code
_entity_poly.pdbx_strand_id
1 'polypeptide(L)'
;MDKKEFTKLFKELQKIQLSLLYSTKFSSDLYTNCNLNNTSYINMYLFVLDINRNINETHSYNLYSNDSIDKNRAVVNEIKQKVKQFTLL
;
A
#
# COMPACT_ATOMS: atom_id res chain seq x y z
N MET A 1 -3.59 -1.29 17.92
CA MET A 1 -3.10 -0.04 17.31
C MET A 1 -4.19 1.00 17.40
N ASP A 2 -3.90 2.21 17.82
CA ASP A 2 -4.94 3.21 17.95
C ASP A 2 -5.35 3.81 16.59
N LYS A 3 -6.51 4.44 16.55
CA LYS A 3 -7.09 5.02 15.35
C LYS A 3 -6.19 6.08 14.70
N LYS A 4 -5.53 6.88 15.54
CA LYS A 4 -4.66 7.96 15.08
C LYS A 4 -3.44 7.44 14.34
N GLU A 5 -2.81 6.40 14.87
CA GLU A 5 -1.65 5.74 14.26
C GLU A 5 -2.03 5.05 12.96
N PHE A 6 -3.18 4.38 12.95
CA PHE A 6 -3.67 3.69 11.76
C PHE A 6 -3.98 4.68 10.63
N THR A 7 -4.62 5.81 10.97
CA THR A 7 -4.90 6.89 10.01
C THR A 7 -3.60 7.46 9.43
N LYS A 8 -2.58 7.58 10.26
CA LYS A 8 -1.26 8.07 9.83
C LYS A 8 -0.63 7.15 8.80
N LEU A 9 -0.72 5.83 9.01
CA LEU A 9 -0.22 4.85 8.05
C LEU A 9 -0.99 4.92 6.73
N PHE A 10 -2.31 5.09 6.79
CA PHE A 10 -3.12 5.25 5.58
C PHE A 10 -2.67 6.47 4.77
N LYS A 11 -2.41 7.59 5.44
CA LYS A 11 -1.91 8.80 4.78
C LYS A 11 -0.55 8.58 4.13
N GLU A 12 0.33 7.80 4.75
CA GLU A 12 1.62 7.45 4.13
C GLU A 12 1.40 6.65 2.84
N LEU A 13 0.46 5.70 2.84
CA LEU A 13 0.14 4.91 1.65
C LEU A 13 -0.50 5.76 0.55
N GLN A 14 -1.37 6.70 0.91
CA GLN A 14 -1.91 7.67 -0.04
C GLN A 14 -0.81 8.49 -0.71
N LYS A 15 0.18 8.89 0.07
CA LYS A 15 1.32 9.66 -0.44
C LYS A 15 2.14 8.85 -1.44
N ILE A 16 2.34 7.57 -1.17
CA ILE A 16 2.99 6.65 -2.10
C ILE A 16 2.16 6.55 -3.39
N GLN A 17 0.84 6.35 -3.26
CA GLN A 17 -0.06 6.25 -4.41
C GLN A 17 0.01 7.50 -5.28
N LEU A 18 -0.02 8.69 -4.67
CA LEU A 18 0.08 9.95 -5.40
C LEU A 18 1.42 10.09 -6.12
N SER A 19 2.50 9.56 -5.53
CA SER A 19 3.82 9.59 -6.16
C SER A 19 3.89 8.72 -7.42
N LEU A 20 2.97 7.76 -7.56
CA LEU A 20 2.91 6.86 -8.71
C LEU A 20 1.92 7.32 -9.79
N LEU A 21 1.29 8.47 -9.61
CA LEU A 21 0.18 8.93 -10.45
C LEU A 21 0.54 9.00 -11.94
N TYR A 22 1.76 9.40 -12.25
CA TYR A 22 2.23 9.49 -13.63
C TYR A 22 3.30 8.45 -13.97
N SER A 23 3.42 7.42 -13.14
CA SER A 23 4.39 6.36 -13.38
C SER A 23 3.99 5.51 -14.59
N THR A 24 4.98 5.14 -15.40
CA THR A 24 4.80 4.17 -16.47
C THR A 24 5.11 2.74 -16.01
N LYS A 25 5.64 2.60 -14.80
CA LYS A 25 6.08 1.30 -14.24
C LYS A 25 5.11 0.72 -13.23
N PHE A 26 4.28 1.56 -12.61
CA PHE A 26 3.36 1.15 -11.55
C PHE A 26 1.99 1.74 -11.74
N SER A 27 1.00 0.96 -11.31
CA SER A 27 -0.34 1.44 -10.97
C SER A 27 -0.67 0.92 -9.58
N SER A 28 -1.63 1.52 -8.91
CA SER A 28 -2.00 1.09 -7.55
C SER A 28 -3.48 1.33 -7.27
N ASP A 29 -4.03 0.48 -6.41
CA ASP A 29 -5.36 0.67 -5.83
C ASP A 29 -5.21 0.67 -4.31
N LEU A 30 -5.96 1.54 -3.64
CA LEU A 30 -5.91 1.69 -2.19
C LEU A 30 -7.33 1.72 -1.65
N TYR A 31 -7.63 0.80 -0.74
CA TYR A 31 -8.96 0.65 -0.14
C TYR A 31 -8.88 0.67 1.37
N THR A 32 -9.91 1.25 1.99
CA THR A 32 -10.13 1.11 3.43
C THR A 32 -11.51 0.54 3.68
N ASN A 33 -11.64 -0.22 4.76
CA ASN A 33 -12.92 -0.78 5.15
C ASN A 33 -12.95 -1.00 6.66
N CYS A 34 -14.16 -1.02 7.21
CA CYS A 34 -14.41 -1.38 8.60
C CYS A 34 -15.41 -2.54 8.61
N ASN A 35 -15.03 -3.67 9.18
CA ASN A 35 -15.89 -4.84 9.20
C ASN A 35 -16.87 -4.79 10.40
N LEU A 36 -17.74 -5.80 10.48
CA LEU A 36 -18.79 -5.87 11.52
C LEU A 36 -18.25 -5.98 12.95
N ASN A 37 -16.98 -6.36 13.11
CA ASN A 37 -16.33 -6.48 14.41
C ASN A 37 -15.53 -5.22 14.79
N ASN A 38 -15.78 -4.11 14.11
CA ASN A 38 -15.07 -2.85 14.30
C ASN A 38 -13.57 -2.93 14.03
N THR A 39 -13.13 -3.94 13.30
CA THR A 39 -11.75 -4.02 12.81
C THR A 39 -11.67 -3.31 11.48
N SER A 40 -10.86 -2.26 11.41
CA SER A 40 -10.59 -1.57 10.17
C SER A 40 -9.42 -2.23 9.45
N TYR A 41 -9.44 -2.18 8.13
CA TYR A 41 -8.30 -2.65 7.36
C TYR A 41 -8.02 -1.72 6.19
N ILE A 42 -6.79 -1.78 5.72
CA ILE A 42 -6.32 -1.09 4.54
C ILE A 42 -5.77 -2.15 3.60
N ASN A 43 -6.26 -2.16 2.37
CA ASN A 43 -5.69 -3.00 1.31
C ASN A 43 -5.02 -2.10 0.29
N MET A 44 -3.80 -2.44 -0.08
CA MET A 44 -3.12 -1.78 -1.18
C MET A 44 -2.67 -2.81 -2.20
N TYR A 45 -3.02 -2.57 -3.44
CA TYR A 45 -2.55 -3.36 -4.56
C TYR A 45 -1.54 -2.55 -5.33
N LEU A 46 -0.39 -3.14 -5.61
CA LEU A 46 0.65 -2.54 -6.41
C LEU A 46 0.82 -3.38 -7.67
N PHE A 47 0.57 -2.76 -8.81
CA PHE A 47 0.67 -3.42 -10.11
C PHE A 47 1.96 -2.97 -10.79
N VAL A 48 2.81 -3.94 -11.13
CA VAL A 48 4.02 -3.67 -11.92
C VAL A 48 3.64 -3.79 -13.38
N LEU A 49 3.90 -2.74 -14.16
CA LEU A 49 3.49 -2.67 -15.56
C LEU A 49 4.65 -3.03 -16.49
N ASP A 50 4.33 -3.67 -17.62
CA ASP A 50 5.30 -3.91 -18.68
C ASP A 50 5.42 -2.67 -19.60
N ILE A 51 6.23 -2.78 -20.63
CA ILE A 51 6.47 -1.68 -21.58
C ILE A 51 5.20 -1.24 -22.31
N ASN A 52 4.22 -2.12 -22.44
CA ASN A 52 2.93 -1.83 -23.08
C ASN A 52 1.86 -1.39 -22.06
N ARG A 53 2.25 -1.15 -20.80
CA ARG A 53 1.38 -0.78 -19.69
C ARG A 53 0.36 -1.86 -19.32
N ASN A 54 0.65 -3.11 -19.63
CA ASN A 54 -0.13 -4.24 -19.15
C ASN A 54 0.39 -4.69 -17.79
N ILE A 55 -0.49 -5.23 -16.95
CA ILE A 55 -0.10 -5.72 -15.63
C ILE A 55 0.77 -6.96 -15.80
N ASN A 56 2.03 -6.87 -15.34
CA ASN A 56 3.00 -7.95 -15.35
C ASN A 56 3.05 -8.69 -14.03
N GLU A 57 2.95 -7.95 -12.90
CA GLU A 57 2.93 -8.50 -11.56
C GLU A 57 1.91 -7.76 -10.71
N THR A 58 1.27 -8.47 -9.79
CA THR A 58 0.37 -7.89 -8.80
C THR A 58 0.86 -8.23 -7.41
N HIS A 59 1.04 -7.23 -6.57
CA HIS A 59 1.41 -7.39 -5.17
C HIS A 59 0.28 -6.83 -4.30
N SER A 60 -0.18 -7.63 -3.34
CA SER A 60 -1.26 -7.27 -2.44
C SER A 60 -0.72 -7.12 -1.02
N TYR A 61 -1.11 -6.05 -0.35
CA TYR A 61 -0.67 -5.73 1.00
C TYR A 61 -1.88 -5.41 1.86
N ASN A 62 -1.87 -5.91 3.10
CA ASN A 62 -2.98 -5.71 4.03
C ASN A 62 -2.45 -5.18 5.36
N LEU A 63 -3.11 -4.15 5.88
CA LEU A 63 -2.87 -3.63 7.22
C LEU A 63 -4.18 -3.76 8.00
N TYR A 64 -4.08 -4.18 9.26
CA TYR A 64 -5.26 -4.40 10.11
C TYR A 64 -5.12 -3.59 11.39
N SER A 65 -6.22 -2.92 11.79
CA SER A 65 -6.22 -2.06 12.98
C SER A 65 -5.99 -2.84 14.28
N ASN A 66 -6.25 -4.16 14.29
CA ASN A 66 -6.02 -5.02 15.43
C ASN A 66 -4.62 -5.64 15.49
N ASP A 67 -3.78 -5.38 14.48
CA ASP A 67 -2.37 -5.78 14.50
C ASP A 67 -1.53 -4.73 15.23
N SER A 68 -0.30 -5.09 15.61
CA SER A 68 0.62 -4.16 16.23
C SER A 68 1.09 -3.09 15.24
N ILE A 69 1.52 -1.95 15.77
CA ILE A 69 2.09 -0.89 14.93
C ILE A 69 3.34 -1.38 14.20
N ASP A 70 4.16 -2.21 14.86
CA ASP A 70 5.40 -2.74 14.26
C ASP A 70 5.10 -3.63 13.05
N LYS A 71 4.07 -4.47 13.17
CA LYS A 71 3.66 -5.35 12.07
C LYS A 71 3.15 -4.54 10.88
N ASN A 72 2.28 -3.56 11.14
CA ASN A 72 1.75 -2.69 10.08
C ASN A 72 2.83 -1.80 9.48
N ARG A 73 3.76 -1.29 10.30
CA ARG A 73 4.89 -0.50 9.83
C ARG A 73 5.80 -1.32 8.90
N ALA A 74 6.00 -2.60 9.23
CA ALA A 74 6.79 -3.50 8.39
C ALA A 74 6.16 -3.66 6.99
N VAL A 75 4.83 -3.74 6.91
CA VAL A 75 4.13 -3.82 5.63
C VAL A 75 4.32 -2.53 4.82
N VAL A 76 4.18 -1.37 5.45
CA VAL A 76 4.40 -0.07 4.77
C VAL A 76 5.83 0.03 4.25
N ASN A 77 6.81 -0.40 5.05
CA ASN A 77 8.22 -0.37 4.64
C ASN A 77 8.47 -1.33 3.46
N GLU A 78 7.83 -2.48 3.44
CA GLU A 78 7.91 -3.42 2.32
C GLU A 78 7.39 -2.80 1.02
N ILE A 79 6.26 -2.09 1.08
CA ILE A 79 5.70 -1.37 -0.06
C ILE A 79 6.71 -0.32 -0.56
N LYS A 80 7.28 0.47 0.34
CA LYS A 80 8.28 1.49 0.01
C LYS A 80 9.50 0.89 -0.69
N GLN A 81 9.98 -0.25 -0.18
CA GLN A 81 11.13 -0.94 -0.76
C GLN A 81 10.81 -1.49 -2.15
N LYS A 82 9.62 -2.03 -2.33
CA LYS A 82 9.19 -2.55 -3.64
C LYS A 82 9.16 -1.44 -4.69
N VAL A 83 8.56 -0.31 -4.37
CA VAL A 83 8.51 0.86 -5.27
C VAL A 83 9.93 1.34 -5.58
N LYS A 84 10.77 1.48 -4.56
CA LYS A 84 12.15 1.93 -4.72
C LYS A 84 12.98 0.98 -5.61
N GLN A 85 12.81 -0.34 -5.40
CA GLN A 85 13.53 -1.35 -6.16
C GLN A 85 13.29 -1.22 -7.67
N PHE A 86 12.03 -1.00 -8.07
CA PHE A 86 11.69 -0.89 -9.49
C PHE A 86 11.94 0.49 -10.09
N THR A 87 11.98 1.55 -9.28
CA THR A 87 12.28 2.89 -9.78
C THR A 87 13.76 3.11 -10.06
N LEU A 88 14.64 2.28 -9.49
CA LEU A 88 16.08 2.35 -9.73
C LEU A 88 16.53 1.55 -10.98
N LEU A 89 15.62 0.79 -11.54
CA LEU A 89 15.87 0.07 -12.79
C LEU A 89 15.51 0.96 -13.96
#